data_87614cbdd7967b4cc881e3d8f2310d0f
#
_entry.id   87614cbdd7967b4cc881e3d8f2310d0f
#
_cell.length_a   1.000
_cell.length_b   1.000
_cell.length_c   1.000
_cell.angle_alpha   90.00
_cell.angle_beta   90.00
_cell.angle_gamma   90.00
#
_symmetry.space_group_name_H-M   'P 1'
#
loop_
_entity.id
_entity.type
_entity.pdbx_description
1 polymer ?
#
loop_
_entity_poly.entity_id
_entity_poly.type
_entity_poly.pdbx_seq_one_letter_code
_entity_poly.pdbx_strand_id
1 'polypeptide(L)'
;MFQSFEIATNPDNAKPRVSALRKEMEKLGLDGYLVPRADEHQGEYVPPHAQRLQWLTGFTGSAGVALILKDKAVIFVDGRYTLQVRNQTDGKIFTYADLISCPPSLWLEQNTKGLNIGFDPWLHTVNGVKAFEAEGAKYIKTLHHEGWVAIHLK
;
A
#
# COMPACT_ATOMS: atom_id res chain seq x y z
N MET A 1 3.51 -2.93 34.17
CA MET A 1 3.18 -2.36 32.83
C MET A 1 2.20 -3.31 32.17
N PHE A 2 0.95 -2.93 32.08
CA PHE A 2 -0.05 -3.74 31.40
C PHE A 2 0.06 -3.49 29.90
N GLN A 3 0.29 -4.54 29.11
CA GLN A 3 0.09 -4.43 27.66
C GLN A 3 -1.40 -4.24 27.43
N SER A 4 -1.79 -3.07 26.93
CA SER A 4 -3.14 -2.90 26.43
C SER A 4 -3.26 -3.71 25.13
N PHE A 5 -4.14 -4.68 25.11
CA PHE A 5 -4.56 -5.37 23.88
C PHE A 5 -5.58 -4.52 23.11
N GLU A 6 -5.47 -3.20 23.18
CA GLU A 6 -6.30 -2.34 22.36
C GLU A 6 -5.98 -2.61 20.90
N ILE A 7 -7.01 -2.89 20.14
CA ILE A 7 -6.93 -3.04 18.68
C ILE A 7 -6.45 -1.69 18.15
N ALA A 8 -5.17 -1.63 17.80
CA ALA A 8 -4.49 -0.40 17.37
C ALA A 8 -5.03 0.16 16.03
N THR A 9 -5.96 -0.55 15.39
CA THR A 9 -6.49 -0.19 14.07
C THR A 9 -8.00 -0.43 14.00
N ASN A 10 -8.68 0.45 13.27
CA ASN A 10 -10.10 0.31 12.99
C ASN A 10 -10.31 0.15 11.47
N PRO A 11 -10.81 -1.00 10.99
CA PRO A 11 -11.09 -1.23 9.56
C PRO A 11 -12.04 -0.20 8.95
N ASP A 12 -12.94 0.38 9.73
CA ASP A 12 -13.91 1.37 9.27
C ASP A 12 -13.27 2.68 8.77
N ASN A 13 -12.05 2.96 9.22
CA ASN A 13 -11.29 4.12 8.76
C ASN A 13 -10.75 3.98 7.33
N ALA A 14 -10.68 2.78 6.79
CA ALA A 14 -10.10 2.53 5.46
C ALA A 14 -10.92 3.19 4.35
N LYS A 15 -12.24 3.10 4.40
CA LYS A 15 -13.11 3.64 3.35
C LYS A 15 -12.89 5.13 3.07
N PRO A 16 -12.94 6.04 4.04
CA PRO A 16 -12.69 7.45 3.80
C PRO A 16 -11.24 7.73 3.40
N ARG A 17 -10.28 6.98 3.92
CA ARG A 17 -8.86 7.14 3.62
C ARG A 17 -8.51 6.69 2.20
N VAL A 18 -9.01 5.56 1.75
CA VAL A 18 -8.88 5.09 0.35
C VAL A 18 -9.56 6.06 -0.61
N SER A 19 -10.74 6.58 -0.26
CA SER A 19 -11.43 7.57 -1.07
C SER A 19 -10.62 8.88 -1.20
N ALA A 20 -10.02 9.35 -0.12
CA ALA A 20 -9.14 10.52 -0.14
C ALA A 20 -7.89 10.31 -1.00
N LEU A 21 -7.26 9.14 -0.88
CA LEU A 21 -6.12 8.78 -1.73
C LEU A 21 -6.51 8.75 -3.21
N ARG A 22 -7.65 8.18 -3.57
CA ARG A 22 -8.14 8.16 -4.95
C ARG A 22 -8.36 9.56 -5.53
N LYS A 23 -8.84 10.50 -4.72
CA LYS A 23 -8.97 11.90 -5.14
C LYS A 23 -7.62 12.56 -5.44
N GLU A 24 -6.60 12.28 -4.62
CA GLU A 24 -5.25 12.79 -4.89
C GLU A 24 -4.63 12.11 -6.11
N MET A 25 -4.84 10.81 -6.30
CA MET A 25 -4.42 10.10 -7.52
C MET A 25 -5.03 10.74 -8.77
N GLU A 26 -6.32 11.07 -8.73
CA GLU A 26 -7.01 11.73 -9.85
C GLU A 26 -6.38 13.09 -10.20
N LYS A 27 -6.11 13.93 -9.20
CA LYS A 27 -5.42 15.23 -9.40
C LYS A 27 -4.05 15.09 -10.05
N LEU A 28 -3.35 14.00 -9.79
CA LEU A 28 -2.00 13.72 -10.28
C LEU A 28 -1.98 12.89 -11.58
N GLY A 29 -3.14 12.53 -12.10
CA GLY A 29 -3.26 11.72 -13.30
C GLY A 29 -2.76 10.29 -13.12
N LEU A 30 -2.89 9.73 -11.91
CA LEU A 30 -2.50 8.38 -11.58
C LEU A 30 -3.67 7.41 -11.66
N ASP A 31 -3.39 6.20 -12.13
CA ASP A 31 -4.35 5.10 -12.18
C ASP A 31 -4.26 4.20 -10.96
N GLY A 32 -3.13 4.20 -10.27
CA GLY A 32 -2.90 3.44 -9.08
C GLY A 32 -1.78 4.01 -8.21
N TYR A 33 -1.68 3.53 -6.97
CA TYR A 33 -0.66 3.94 -6.02
C TYR A 33 -0.24 2.78 -5.12
N LEU A 34 1.07 2.65 -4.93
CA LEU A 34 1.67 1.64 -4.06
C LEU A 34 1.95 2.20 -2.67
N VAL A 35 1.50 1.47 -1.66
CA VAL A 35 1.72 1.80 -0.24
C VAL A 35 2.38 0.62 0.45
N PRO A 36 3.71 0.61 0.59
CA PRO A 36 4.42 -0.46 1.26
C PRO A 36 4.43 -0.28 2.79
N ARG A 37 4.69 -1.37 3.49
CA ARG A 37 5.16 -1.29 4.87
C ARG A 37 6.67 -1.05 4.85
N ALA A 38 7.06 0.19 4.87
CA ALA A 38 8.46 0.60 4.86
C ALA A 38 8.61 2.02 5.41
N ASP A 39 9.80 2.36 5.85
CA ASP A 39 10.22 3.73 6.09
C ASP A 39 11.36 4.11 5.14
N GLU A 40 11.82 5.35 5.22
CA GLU A 40 12.91 5.90 4.40
C GLU A 40 14.27 5.21 4.64
N HIS A 41 14.42 4.52 5.77
CA HIS A 41 15.64 3.79 6.13
C HIS A 41 15.56 2.29 5.81
N GLN A 42 14.43 1.80 5.30
CA GLN A 42 14.17 0.38 5.07
C GLN A 42 14.37 -0.46 6.35
N GLY A 43 14.05 0.13 7.50
CA GLY A 43 14.19 -0.50 8.80
C GLY A 43 13.20 -1.63 9.04
N GLU A 44 13.59 -2.61 9.85
CA GLU A 44 12.70 -3.69 10.29
C GLU A 44 11.53 -3.14 11.12
N TYR A 45 11.82 -2.15 11.96
CA TYR A 45 10.83 -1.48 12.79
C TYR A 45 10.44 -0.13 12.19
N VAL A 46 9.23 -0.06 11.65
CA VAL A 46 8.69 1.16 11.06
C VAL A 46 8.12 2.06 12.15
N PRO A 47 8.62 3.29 12.32
CA PRO A 47 8.11 4.20 13.33
C PRO A 47 6.65 4.62 13.05
N PRO A 48 5.89 5.04 14.07
CA PRO A 48 4.46 5.36 13.92
C PRO A 48 4.14 6.34 12.78
N HIS A 49 4.97 7.36 12.58
CA HIS A 49 4.76 8.35 11.51
C HIS A 49 4.91 7.79 10.10
N ALA A 50 5.61 6.65 9.95
CA ALA A 50 5.83 6.00 8.66
C ALA A 50 4.95 4.75 8.45
N GLN A 51 4.08 4.41 9.38
CA GLN A 51 3.17 3.26 9.27
C GLN A 51 1.97 3.54 8.35
N ARG A 52 2.27 3.86 7.10
CA ARG A 52 1.28 4.28 6.11
C ARG A 52 0.35 3.16 5.68
N LEU A 53 0.87 1.93 5.55
CA LEU A 53 0.06 0.75 5.23
C LEU A 53 -0.97 0.49 6.33
N GLN A 54 -0.55 0.50 7.59
CA GLN A 54 -1.45 0.34 8.73
C GLN A 54 -2.50 1.46 8.79
N TRP A 55 -2.07 2.71 8.61
CA TRP A 55 -2.98 3.84 8.62
C TRP A 55 -4.05 3.73 7.52
N LEU A 56 -3.65 3.33 6.31
CA LEU A 56 -4.57 3.25 5.17
C LEU A 56 -5.51 2.05 5.26
N THR A 57 -5.01 0.90 5.69
CA THR A 57 -5.72 -0.38 5.56
C THR A 57 -6.17 -1.00 6.88
N GLY A 58 -5.51 -0.66 7.98
CA GLY A 58 -5.67 -1.32 9.29
C GLY A 58 -4.73 -2.51 9.50
N PHE A 59 -3.99 -2.96 8.49
CA PHE A 59 -3.11 -4.10 8.59
C PHE A 59 -1.82 -3.78 9.34
N THR A 60 -1.50 -4.58 10.38
CA THR A 60 -0.36 -4.35 11.28
C THR A 60 0.78 -5.35 11.13
N GLY A 61 0.71 -6.29 10.19
CA GLY A 61 1.75 -7.29 9.97
C GLY A 61 3.10 -6.67 9.57
N SER A 62 4.18 -7.44 9.74
CA SER A 62 5.54 -6.96 9.52
C SER A 62 5.98 -6.94 8.05
N ALA A 63 5.19 -7.48 7.14
CA ALA A 63 5.45 -7.46 5.71
C ALA A 63 4.16 -7.31 4.94
N GLY A 64 4.14 -6.41 3.96
CA GLY A 64 2.97 -6.19 3.12
C GLY A 64 3.10 -4.93 2.27
N VAL A 65 2.26 -4.88 1.25
CA VAL A 65 2.09 -3.71 0.38
C VAL A 65 0.65 -3.64 -0.10
N ALA A 66 0.10 -2.43 -0.19
CA ALA A 66 -1.20 -2.20 -0.80
C ALA A 66 -1.03 -1.57 -2.18
N LEU A 67 -1.83 -2.02 -3.13
CA LEU A 67 -2.01 -1.40 -4.43
C LEU A 67 -3.43 -0.85 -4.50
N ILE A 68 -3.54 0.46 -4.57
CA ILE A 68 -4.82 1.16 -4.68
C ILE A 68 -5.03 1.58 -6.12
N LEU A 69 -6.05 1.06 -6.76
CA LEU A 69 -6.50 1.46 -8.09
C LEU A 69 -7.78 2.31 -7.98
N LYS A 70 -8.24 2.85 -9.09
CA LYS A 70 -9.45 3.70 -9.13
C LYS A 70 -10.69 2.97 -8.61
N ASP A 71 -10.83 1.69 -8.95
CA ASP A 71 -11.99 0.85 -8.66
C ASP A 71 -11.69 -0.38 -7.79
N LYS A 72 -10.41 -0.68 -7.56
CA LYS A 72 -9.95 -1.85 -6.80
C LYS A 72 -8.89 -1.47 -5.78
N ALA A 73 -8.75 -2.29 -4.76
CA ALA A 73 -7.65 -2.20 -3.81
C ALA A 73 -7.22 -3.61 -3.42
N VAL A 74 -5.93 -3.87 -3.50
CA VAL A 74 -5.34 -5.19 -3.23
C VAL A 74 -4.29 -5.05 -2.15
N ILE A 75 -4.34 -5.91 -1.14
CA ILE A 75 -3.27 -6.02 -0.13
C ILE A 75 -2.51 -7.32 -0.38
N PHE A 76 -1.21 -7.19 -0.54
CA PHE A 76 -0.27 -8.29 -0.75
C PHE A 76 0.42 -8.60 0.57
N VAL A 77 0.30 -9.82 1.05
CA VAL A 77 0.94 -10.31 2.26
C VAL A 77 1.56 -11.67 2.01
N ASP A 78 2.58 -12.04 2.79
CA ASP A 78 3.10 -13.40 2.76
C ASP A 78 2.20 -14.37 3.56
N GLY A 79 2.47 -15.69 3.43
CA GLY A 79 1.65 -16.73 4.02
C GLY A 79 1.45 -16.65 5.54
N ARG A 80 2.32 -15.94 6.26
CA ARG A 80 2.20 -15.75 7.73
C ARG A 80 1.02 -14.85 8.10
N TYR A 81 0.56 -13.99 7.17
CA TYR A 81 -0.41 -12.94 7.45
C TYR A 81 -1.76 -13.11 6.74
N THR A 82 -2.00 -14.22 6.07
CA THR A 82 -3.24 -14.46 5.30
C THR A 82 -4.51 -14.38 6.14
N LEU A 83 -4.46 -14.85 7.38
CA LEU A 83 -5.59 -14.75 8.30
C LEU A 83 -5.67 -13.37 8.96
N GLN A 84 -4.53 -12.85 9.41
CA GLN A 84 -4.47 -11.56 10.09
C GLN A 84 -4.96 -10.41 9.20
N VAL A 85 -4.59 -10.37 7.94
CA VAL A 85 -5.01 -9.30 7.02
C VAL A 85 -6.52 -9.29 6.82
N ARG A 86 -7.15 -10.46 6.78
CA ARG A 86 -8.61 -10.59 6.66
C ARG A 86 -9.35 -10.13 7.91
N ASN A 87 -8.76 -10.36 9.08
CA ASN A 87 -9.35 -9.96 10.36
C ASN A 87 -9.19 -8.46 10.65
N GLN A 88 -8.14 -7.84 10.13
CA GLN A 88 -7.79 -6.44 10.42
C GLN A 88 -8.28 -5.43 9.39
N THR A 89 -8.69 -5.88 8.22
CA THR A 89 -9.07 -5.00 7.10
C THR A 89 -10.49 -5.25 6.63
N ASP A 90 -11.07 -4.26 5.92
CA ASP A 90 -12.42 -4.37 5.37
C ASP A 90 -12.39 -5.14 4.04
N GLY A 91 -12.90 -6.38 4.07
CA GLY A 91 -13.00 -7.24 2.88
C GLY A 91 -13.98 -6.77 1.80
N LYS A 92 -14.77 -5.72 2.07
CA LYS A 92 -15.61 -5.05 1.07
C LYS A 92 -14.80 -4.06 0.21
N ILE A 93 -13.68 -3.58 0.75
CA ILE A 93 -12.79 -2.61 0.08
C ILE A 93 -11.60 -3.33 -0.55
N PHE A 94 -10.98 -4.27 0.20
CA PHE A 94 -9.74 -4.92 -0.17
C PHE A 94 -9.96 -6.35 -0.62
N THR A 95 -9.23 -6.72 -1.67
CA THR A 95 -8.91 -8.11 -2.00
C THR A 95 -7.47 -8.41 -1.58
N TYR A 96 -7.10 -9.68 -1.55
CA TYR A 96 -5.82 -10.13 -1.01
C TYR A 96 -5.08 -10.99 -2.02
N ALA A 97 -3.76 -10.82 -2.08
CA ALA A 97 -2.89 -11.62 -2.91
C ALA A 97 -1.63 -12.04 -2.13
N ASP A 98 -1.01 -13.11 -2.58
CA ASP A 98 0.25 -13.57 -2.00
C ASP A 98 1.42 -12.76 -2.53
N LEU A 99 2.20 -12.19 -1.62
CA LEU A 99 3.32 -11.30 -1.96
C LEU A 99 4.47 -12.02 -2.68
N ILE A 100 4.62 -13.32 -2.46
CA ILE A 100 5.71 -14.12 -3.00
C ILE A 100 5.34 -14.69 -4.37
N SER A 101 4.20 -15.36 -4.47
CA SER A 101 3.77 -16.03 -5.70
C SER A 101 3.12 -15.08 -6.72
N CYS A 102 2.55 -13.98 -6.25
CA CYS A 102 1.93 -12.96 -7.08
C CYS A 102 2.23 -11.55 -6.55
N PRO A 103 3.48 -11.08 -6.63
CA PRO A 103 3.82 -9.73 -6.21
C PRO A 103 3.05 -8.66 -7.02
N PRO A 104 3.00 -7.42 -6.54
CA PRO A 104 2.24 -6.34 -7.21
C PRO A 104 2.55 -6.15 -8.68
N SER A 105 3.82 -6.29 -9.06
CA SER A 105 4.27 -6.20 -10.47
C SER A 105 3.62 -7.26 -11.36
N LEU A 106 3.68 -8.51 -10.93
CA LEU A 106 3.06 -9.64 -11.65
C LEU A 106 1.54 -9.51 -11.68
N TRP A 107 0.94 -9.09 -10.57
CA TRP A 107 -0.50 -8.85 -10.50
C TRP A 107 -0.94 -7.77 -11.49
N LEU A 108 -0.18 -6.66 -11.58
CA LEU A 108 -0.42 -5.57 -12.53
C LEU A 108 -0.32 -6.07 -13.98
N GLU A 109 0.70 -6.85 -14.30
CA GLU A 109 0.86 -7.44 -15.63
C GLU A 109 -0.33 -8.31 -16.02
N GLN A 110 -0.83 -9.12 -15.10
CA GLN A 110 -1.93 -10.05 -15.35
C GLN A 110 -3.31 -9.38 -15.40
N ASN A 111 -3.51 -8.30 -14.67
CA ASN A 111 -4.84 -7.70 -14.46
C ASN A 111 -5.02 -6.32 -15.09
N THR A 112 -3.95 -5.70 -15.57
CA THR A 112 -3.99 -4.33 -16.11
C THR A 112 -3.11 -4.18 -17.33
N LYS A 113 -3.31 -3.09 -18.08
CA LYS A 113 -2.43 -2.72 -19.21
C LYS A 113 -2.23 -1.21 -19.23
N GLY A 114 -0.96 -0.76 -19.22
CA GLY A 114 -0.60 0.63 -19.49
C GLY A 114 -1.04 1.64 -18.42
N LEU A 115 -1.12 1.23 -17.17
CA LEU A 115 -1.49 2.11 -16.05
C LEU A 115 -0.31 2.96 -15.56
N ASN A 116 -0.62 4.19 -15.17
CA ASN A 116 0.30 5.05 -14.44
C ASN A 116 0.21 4.75 -12.94
N ILE A 117 1.22 4.11 -12.39
CA ILE A 117 1.29 3.74 -10.98
C ILE A 117 2.24 4.70 -10.25
N GLY A 118 1.71 5.38 -9.23
CA GLY A 118 2.49 6.23 -8.34
C GLY A 118 3.08 5.45 -7.16
N PHE A 119 4.16 5.95 -6.63
CA PHE A 119 4.79 5.45 -5.40
C PHE A 119 5.58 6.56 -4.71
N ASP A 120 5.85 6.39 -3.43
CA ASP A 120 6.74 7.30 -2.70
C ASP A 120 8.20 6.83 -2.84
N PRO A 121 9.06 7.60 -3.51
CA PRO A 121 10.45 7.19 -3.75
C PRO A 121 11.28 7.06 -2.46
N TRP A 122 10.85 7.65 -1.36
CA TRP A 122 11.51 7.48 -0.07
C TRP A 122 11.28 6.11 0.56
N LEU A 123 10.27 5.38 0.10
CA LEU A 123 9.86 4.09 0.66
C LEU A 123 10.29 2.90 -0.19
N HIS A 124 10.93 3.12 -1.34
CA HIS A 124 11.33 2.09 -2.27
C HIS A 124 12.83 2.17 -2.59
N THR A 125 13.47 1.02 -2.73
CA THR A 125 14.83 0.96 -3.25
C THR A 125 14.84 1.14 -4.76
N VAL A 126 15.97 1.62 -5.32
CA VAL A 126 16.15 1.73 -6.77
C VAL A 126 15.97 0.37 -7.47
N ASN A 127 16.51 -0.70 -6.88
CA ASN A 127 16.35 -2.05 -7.42
C ASN A 127 14.89 -2.54 -7.35
N GLY A 128 14.15 -2.20 -6.29
CA GLY A 128 12.73 -2.50 -6.18
C GLY A 128 11.91 -1.83 -7.27
N VAL A 129 12.17 -0.57 -7.57
CA VAL A 129 11.51 0.17 -8.67
C VAL A 129 11.86 -0.43 -10.02
N LYS A 130 13.13 -0.75 -10.27
CA LYS A 130 13.58 -1.39 -11.52
C LYS A 130 12.92 -2.76 -11.72
N ALA A 131 12.75 -3.55 -10.68
CA ALA A 131 12.05 -4.83 -10.75
C ALA A 131 10.59 -4.62 -11.16
N PHE A 132 9.92 -3.62 -10.62
CA PHE A 132 8.57 -3.23 -11.03
C PHE A 132 8.48 -2.87 -12.51
N GLU A 133 9.39 -2.04 -13.00
CA GLU A 133 9.44 -1.63 -14.40
C GLU A 133 9.71 -2.82 -15.35
N ALA A 134 10.61 -3.73 -14.96
CA ALA A 134 10.98 -4.89 -15.76
C ALA A 134 9.84 -5.90 -15.94
N GLU A 135 8.96 -6.01 -14.94
CA GLU A 135 7.86 -6.98 -14.92
C GLU A 135 6.54 -6.44 -15.51
N GLY A 136 6.56 -5.29 -16.19
CA GLY A 136 5.43 -4.80 -16.98
C GLY A 136 4.69 -3.57 -16.44
N ALA A 137 5.09 -3.00 -15.33
CA ALA A 137 4.61 -1.67 -14.92
C ALA A 137 5.23 -0.61 -15.83
N LYS A 138 4.61 -0.36 -16.99
CA LYS A 138 5.18 0.51 -18.03
C LYS A 138 5.33 1.97 -17.63
N TYR A 139 4.68 2.41 -16.56
CA TYR A 139 4.69 3.82 -16.16
C TYR A 139 4.61 3.94 -14.65
N ILE A 140 5.74 4.13 -13.99
CA ILE A 140 5.79 4.49 -12.58
C ILE A 140 6.19 5.97 -12.50
N LYS A 141 5.28 6.80 -12.00
CA LYS A 141 5.58 8.19 -11.69
C LYS A 141 5.88 8.35 -10.22
N THR A 142 6.99 9.00 -9.92
CA THR A 142 7.31 9.40 -8.55
C THR A 142 6.35 10.50 -8.09
N LEU A 143 5.75 10.31 -6.91
CA LEU A 143 5.05 11.37 -6.22
C LEU A 143 5.99 12.04 -5.23
N HIS A 144 5.90 13.36 -5.15
CA HIS A 144 6.60 14.09 -4.11
C HIS A 144 6.05 13.70 -2.73
N HIS A 145 6.94 13.57 -1.78
CA HIS A 145 6.63 13.27 -0.38
C HIS A 145 5.56 14.21 0.21
N GLU A 146 5.54 15.45 -0.23
CA GLU A 146 4.55 16.46 0.20
C GLU A 146 3.10 16.06 -0.12
N GLY A 147 2.84 15.42 -1.25
CA GLY A 147 1.49 14.95 -1.60
C GLY A 147 0.98 13.88 -0.64
N TRP A 148 1.85 13.00 -0.18
CA TRP A 148 1.49 11.98 0.80
C TRP A 148 1.23 12.58 2.19
N VAL A 149 2.07 13.52 2.62
CA VAL A 149 1.91 14.21 3.92
C VAL A 149 0.55 14.92 3.98
N ALA A 150 0.12 15.55 2.91
CA ALA A 150 -1.18 16.21 2.86
C ALA A 150 -2.37 15.25 3.05
N ILE A 151 -2.29 14.03 2.53
CA ILE A 151 -3.31 12.99 2.74
C ILE A 151 -3.23 12.43 4.16
N HIS A 152 -2.04 12.26 4.66
CA HIS A 152 -1.81 11.64 5.97
C HIS A 152 -2.23 12.52 7.15
N LEU A 153 -2.13 13.83 7.01
CA LEU A 153 -2.49 14.81 8.04
C LEU A 153 -3.98 15.17 8.05
N LYS A 154 -4.72 14.74 7.07
CA LYS A 154 -6.18 14.93 6.98
C LYS A 154 -6.94 13.73 7.51
#